data_546956d4eca60a137e0246bbc1b9beb7
#
_entry.id   546956d4eca60a137e0246bbc1b9beb7
#
_cell.length_a   1.000
_cell.length_b   1.000
_cell.length_c   1.000
_cell.angle_alpha   90.00
_cell.angle_beta   90.00
_cell.angle_gamma   90.00
#
_symmetry.space_group_name_H-M   'P 1'
#
loop_
_entity.id
_entity.type
_entity.pdbx_description
1 polymer ?
#
loop_
_entity_poly.entity_id
_entity_poly.type
_entity_poly.pdbx_seq_one_letter_code
_entity_poly.pdbx_strand_id
1 'polypeptide(L)'
;MASPKKSNSPSPPALPPLHELEAEVMEELWSQQEATVRTVMDALNKRTSKPRAYTTYMTIMARLHKKGLLKRRREGKTDYYAPAYERDEYMALRAKSEVEGLVDQYGEVALSHFAEQMARLDPARRRALERLARKS
;
A
#
# COMPACT_ATOMS: atom_id res chain seq x y z
N MET A 1 -3.87 28.64 -15.17
CA MET A 1 -2.79 28.00 -15.87
C MET A 1 -2.85 26.48 -15.76
N ALA A 2 -2.72 25.83 -16.86
CA ALA A 2 -2.79 24.37 -16.86
C ALA A 2 -1.55 23.77 -16.19
N SER A 3 -1.74 22.66 -15.51
CA SER A 3 -0.63 21.90 -14.99
C SER A 3 0.24 21.36 -16.11
N PRO A 4 1.53 21.25 -15.87
CA PRO A 4 2.38 20.61 -16.87
C PRO A 4 1.89 19.19 -17.14
N LYS A 5 1.97 18.80 -18.38
CA LYS A 5 1.60 17.44 -18.74
C LYS A 5 2.63 16.48 -18.16
N LYS A 6 2.16 15.35 -17.74
CA LYS A 6 3.03 14.28 -17.31
C LYS A 6 3.82 13.76 -18.49
N SER A 7 4.94 13.13 -18.22
CA SER A 7 5.72 12.53 -19.27
C SER A 7 4.88 11.46 -19.98
N ASN A 8 5.30 11.12 -21.18
CA ASN A 8 4.62 10.07 -21.95
C ASN A 8 4.90 8.67 -21.41
N SER A 9 5.85 8.53 -20.51
CA SER A 9 6.13 7.25 -19.89
C SER A 9 5.01 6.88 -18.93
N PRO A 10 4.60 5.61 -18.90
CA PRO A 10 3.59 5.21 -17.92
C PRO A 10 4.13 5.45 -16.50
N SER A 11 3.32 6.08 -15.70
CA SER A 11 3.63 6.23 -14.28
C SER A 11 3.17 4.98 -13.55
N PRO A 12 3.87 4.60 -12.47
CA PRO A 12 3.34 3.56 -11.61
C PRO A 12 1.97 3.95 -11.10
N PRO A 13 1.07 3.01 -10.86
CA PRO A 13 -0.25 3.36 -10.34
C PRO A 13 -0.13 4.05 -9.00
N ALA A 14 -0.99 5.05 -8.79
CA ALA A 14 -1.12 5.67 -7.49
C ALA A 14 -2.05 4.77 -6.66
N LEU A 15 -1.49 4.04 -5.72
CA LEU A 15 -2.26 3.12 -4.89
C LEU A 15 -2.91 3.86 -3.74
N PRO A 16 -4.17 3.52 -3.41
CA PRO A 16 -4.85 4.21 -2.32
C PRO A 16 -4.29 3.82 -0.96
N PRO A 17 -4.42 4.71 0.03
CA PRO A 17 -4.10 4.34 1.41
C PRO A 17 -5.11 3.32 1.92
N LEU A 18 -4.72 2.59 2.96
CA LEU A 18 -5.58 1.60 3.58
C LEU A 18 -6.20 2.17 4.84
N HIS A 19 -7.51 1.97 5.01
CA HIS A 19 -8.17 2.24 6.26
C HIS A 19 -7.83 1.12 7.24
N GLU A 20 -8.17 1.31 8.51
CA GLU A 20 -7.70 0.42 9.57
C GLU A 20 -8.00 -1.05 9.31
N LEU A 21 -9.27 -1.40 9.06
CA LEU A 21 -9.62 -2.80 8.82
C LEU A 21 -9.09 -3.31 7.49
N GLU A 22 -9.03 -2.45 6.47
CA GLU A 22 -8.42 -2.81 5.20
C GLU A 22 -6.95 -3.17 5.40
N ALA A 23 -6.25 -2.42 6.25
CA ALA A 23 -4.83 -2.70 6.52
C ALA A 23 -4.66 -4.04 7.21
N GLU A 24 -5.53 -4.36 8.17
CA GLU A 24 -5.47 -5.66 8.84
C GLU A 24 -5.72 -6.81 7.88
N VAL A 25 -6.69 -6.65 6.98
CA VAL A 25 -7.00 -7.67 5.97
C VAL A 25 -5.83 -7.85 5.02
N MET A 26 -5.23 -6.75 4.56
CA MET A 26 -4.09 -6.85 3.66
C MET A 26 -2.88 -7.52 4.33
N GLU A 27 -2.60 -7.19 5.60
CA GLU A 27 -1.49 -7.85 6.30
C GLU A 27 -1.72 -9.35 6.40
N GLU A 28 -2.96 -9.75 6.66
CA GLU A 28 -3.28 -11.18 6.72
C GLU A 28 -3.11 -11.85 5.36
N LEU A 29 -3.55 -11.18 4.29
CA LEU A 29 -3.40 -11.73 2.95
C LEU A 29 -1.94 -11.77 2.50
N TRP A 30 -1.13 -10.79 2.87
CA TRP A 30 0.29 -10.87 2.59
C TRP A 30 0.94 -12.05 3.32
N SER A 31 0.48 -12.34 4.52
CA SER A 31 0.99 -13.48 5.27
C SER A 31 0.55 -14.81 4.65
N GLN A 32 -0.71 -14.93 4.28
CA GLN A 32 -1.26 -16.18 3.74
C GLN A 32 -1.03 -16.35 2.24
N GLN A 33 -0.79 -15.26 1.53
CA GLN A 33 -0.60 -15.19 0.08
C GLN A 33 -1.86 -15.41 -0.73
N GLU A 34 -2.75 -16.29 -0.32
CA GLU A 34 -4.05 -16.48 -0.93
C GLU A 34 -5.00 -17.03 0.13
N ALA A 35 -6.20 -16.49 0.19
CA ALA A 35 -7.16 -16.90 1.21
C ALA A 35 -8.58 -16.58 0.79
N THR A 36 -9.52 -17.26 1.42
CA THR A 36 -10.94 -16.98 1.29
C THR A 36 -11.35 -15.94 2.33
N VAL A 37 -12.54 -15.38 2.17
CA VAL A 37 -13.09 -14.45 3.18
C VAL A 37 -13.15 -15.13 4.55
N ARG A 38 -13.60 -16.39 4.58
CA ARG A 38 -13.71 -17.12 5.85
C ARG A 38 -12.37 -17.31 6.54
N THR A 39 -11.34 -17.65 5.77
CA THR A 39 -10.00 -17.87 6.33
C THR A 39 -9.45 -16.57 6.94
N VAL A 40 -9.64 -15.46 6.23
CA VAL A 40 -9.22 -14.15 6.74
C VAL A 40 -9.99 -13.78 8.00
N MET A 41 -11.32 -13.95 7.96
CA MET A 41 -12.19 -13.68 9.10
C MET A 41 -11.76 -14.48 10.32
N ASP A 42 -11.56 -15.78 10.14
CA ASP A 42 -11.18 -16.64 11.26
C ASP A 42 -9.86 -16.20 11.89
N ALA A 43 -8.89 -15.87 11.04
CA ALA A 43 -7.57 -15.42 11.54
C ALA A 43 -7.68 -14.11 12.30
N LEU A 44 -8.40 -13.13 11.76
CA LEU A 44 -8.47 -11.82 12.38
C LEU A 44 -9.37 -11.82 13.61
N ASN A 45 -10.48 -12.55 13.56
CA ASN A 45 -11.39 -12.60 14.71
C ASN A 45 -10.78 -13.29 15.93
N LYS A 46 -9.78 -14.14 15.73
CA LYS A 46 -9.06 -14.75 16.85
C LYS A 46 -8.20 -13.73 17.61
N ARG A 47 -7.85 -12.62 16.97
CA ARG A 47 -6.92 -11.63 17.54
C ARG A 47 -7.63 -10.43 18.15
N THR A 48 -8.93 -10.38 18.08
CA THR A 48 -9.68 -9.23 18.57
C THR A 48 -10.69 -9.65 19.61
N SER A 49 -10.96 -8.75 20.57
CA SER A 49 -12.03 -8.96 21.54
C SER A 49 -13.38 -8.61 20.96
N LYS A 50 -13.42 -8.02 19.77
CA LYS A 50 -14.67 -7.63 19.12
C LYS A 50 -14.72 -8.22 17.72
N PRO A 51 -15.09 -9.51 17.61
CA PRO A 51 -15.16 -10.17 16.30
C PRO A 51 -16.16 -9.47 15.40
N ARG A 52 -15.85 -9.44 14.12
CA ARG A 52 -16.71 -8.82 13.11
C ARG A 52 -17.38 -9.88 12.29
N ALA A 53 -18.53 -9.52 11.70
CA ALA A 53 -19.33 -10.43 10.91
C ALA A 53 -18.66 -10.80 9.59
N TYR A 54 -19.01 -11.96 9.06
CA TYR A 54 -18.55 -12.42 7.77
C TYR A 54 -18.81 -11.39 6.67
N THR A 55 -20.01 -10.80 6.67
CA THR A 55 -20.38 -9.80 5.66
C THR A 55 -19.48 -8.58 5.69
N THR A 56 -18.97 -8.21 6.87
CA THR A 56 -18.03 -7.10 6.99
C THR A 56 -16.75 -7.40 6.22
N TYR A 57 -16.18 -8.59 6.43
CA TYR A 57 -14.97 -8.99 5.72
C TYR A 57 -15.22 -9.16 4.23
N MET A 58 -16.38 -9.71 3.88
CA MET A 58 -16.74 -9.86 2.48
C MET A 58 -16.77 -8.52 1.77
N THR A 59 -17.39 -7.51 2.39
CA THR A 59 -17.47 -6.16 1.83
C THR A 59 -16.08 -5.52 1.71
N ILE A 60 -15.26 -5.68 2.75
CA ILE A 60 -13.90 -5.12 2.74
C ILE A 60 -13.06 -5.74 1.62
N MET A 61 -13.11 -7.07 1.49
CA MET A 61 -12.30 -7.74 0.48
C MET A 61 -12.78 -7.44 -0.94
N ALA A 62 -14.10 -7.32 -1.12
CA ALA A 62 -14.65 -6.89 -2.41
C ALA A 62 -14.20 -5.47 -2.75
N ARG A 63 -14.17 -4.59 -1.75
CA ARG A 63 -13.72 -3.22 -1.93
C ARG A 63 -12.23 -3.17 -2.30
N LEU A 64 -11.41 -3.95 -1.60
CA LEU A 64 -9.97 -4.02 -1.92
C LEU A 64 -9.73 -4.55 -3.33
N HIS A 65 -10.52 -5.51 -3.74
CA HIS A 65 -10.47 -6.01 -5.11
C HIS A 65 -10.84 -4.91 -6.11
N LYS A 66 -11.90 -4.16 -5.82
CA LYS A 66 -12.33 -3.06 -6.69
C LYS A 66 -11.27 -1.96 -6.79
N LYS A 67 -10.54 -1.72 -5.69
CA LYS A 67 -9.45 -0.75 -5.66
C LYS A 67 -8.20 -1.24 -6.39
N GLY A 68 -8.17 -2.47 -6.86
CA GLY A 68 -7.02 -3.03 -7.55
C GLY A 68 -5.93 -3.56 -6.64
N LEU A 69 -6.21 -3.69 -5.34
CA LEU A 69 -5.23 -4.17 -4.37
C LEU A 69 -5.25 -5.67 -4.16
N LEU A 70 -6.34 -6.32 -4.57
CA LEU A 70 -6.47 -7.77 -4.53
C LEU A 70 -6.81 -8.31 -5.91
N LYS A 71 -6.29 -9.49 -6.19
CA LYS A 71 -6.72 -10.32 -7.30
C LYS A 71 -7.73 -11.32 -6.75
N ARG A 72 -8.64 -11.74 -7.60
CA ARG A 72 -9.66 -12.71 -7.22
C ARG A 72 -9.69 -13.85 -8.22
N ARG A 73 -9.68 -15.06 -7.70
CA ARG A 73 -9.80 -16.28 -8.49
C ARG A 73 -11.01 -17.05 -7.98
N ARG A 74 -11.88 -17.48 -8.88
CA ARG A 74 -13.03 -18.27 -8.49
C ARG A 74 -12.78 -19.73 -8.76
N GLU A 75 -13.13 -20.58 -7.80
CA GLU A 75 -13.05 -22.00 -7.93
C GLU A 75 -14.33 -22.60 -7.36
N GLY A 76 -15.17 -23.14 -8.24
CA GLY A 76 -16.51 -23.54 -7.84
C GLY A 76 -17.33 -22.33 -7.39
N LYS A 77 -17.80 -22.34 -6.18
CA LYS A 77 -18.56 -21.24 -5.61
C LYS A 77 -17.74 -20.38 -4.66
N THR A 78 -16.44 -20.65 -4.58
CA THR A 78 -15.57 -19.98 -3.63
C THR A 78 -14.66 -19.00 -4.33
N ASP A 79 -14.58 -17.79 -3.78
CA ASP A 79 -13.63 -16.79 -4.24
C ASP A 79 -12.37 -16.83 -3.40
N TYR A 80 -11.23 -16.91 -4.06
CA TYR A 80 -9.91 -16.82 -3.44
C TYR A 80 -9.29 -15.48 -3.77
N TYR A 81 -8.80 -14.79 -2.76
CA TYR A 81 -8.18 -13.50 -2.92
C TYR A 81 -6.70 -13.58 -2.66
N ALA A 82 -5.93 -12.86 -3.44
CA ALA A 82 -4.48 -12.76 -3.28
C ALA A 82 -4.05 -11.31 -3.46
N PRO A 83 -2.98 -10.88 -2.80
CA PRO A 83 -2.49 -9.52 -3.00
C PRO A 83 -2.08 -9.27 -4.45
N ALA A 84 -2.51 -8.15 -5.01
CA ALA A 84 -2.07 -7.73 -6.35
C ALA A 84 -0.63 -7.21 -6.32
N TYR A 85 -0.20 -6.71 -5.16
CA TYR A 85 1.16 -6.22 -4.93
C TYR A 85 1.68 -6.84 -3.64
N GLU A 86 2.94 -7.25 -3.62
CA GLU A 86 3.56 -7.70 -2.40
C GLU A 86 3.68 -6.53 -1.42
N ARG A 87 3.84 -6.84 -0.13
CA ARG A 87 3.84 -5.82 0.92
C ARG A 87 4.86 -4.72 0.67
N ASP A 88 6.10 -5.11 0.39
CA ASP A 88 7.17 -4.14 0.18
C ASP A 88 6.93 -3.28 -1.07
N GLU A 89 6.40 -3.90 -2.11
CA GLU A 89 6.05 -3.17 -3.33
C GLU A 89 4.93 -2.16 -3.07
N TYR A 90 3.90 -2.57 -2.34
CA TYR A 90 2.81 -1.66 -1.98
C TYR A 90 3.34 -0.49 -1.16
N MET A 91 4.18 -0.78 -0.15
CA MET A 91 4.74 0.26 0.70
C MET A 91 5.60 1.23 -0.09
N ALA A 92 6.41 0.72 -1.02
CA ALA A 92 7.26 1.57 -1.85
C ALA A 92 6.42 2.50 -2.74
N LEU A 93 5.37 1.97 -3.36
CA LEU A 93 4.50 2.76 -4.21
C LEU A 93 3.71 3.81 -3.40
N ARG A 94 3.27 3.44 -2.20
CA ARG A 94 2.60 4.39 -1.31
C ARG A 94 3.55 5.50 -0.88
N ALA A 95 4.77 5.13 -0.46
CA ALA A 95 5.74 6.13 -0.01
C ALA A 95 6.08 7.10 -1.13
N LYS A 96 6.29 6.58 -2.34
CA LYS A 96 6.59 7.43 -3.48
C LYS A 96 5.46 8.42 -3.74
N SER A 97 4.21 7.95 -3.74
CA SER A 97 3.05 8.78 -3.96
C SER A 97 2.91 9.87 -2.89
N GLU A 98 3.14 9.51 -1.62
CA GLU A 98 3.06 10.46 -0.52
C GLU A 98 4.12 11.55 -0.64
N VAL A 99 5.37 11.15 -0.95
CA VAL A 99 6.46 12.12 -1.10
C VAL A 99 6.17 13.06 -2.26
N GLU A 100 5.76 12.52 -3.40
CA GLU A 100 5.42 13.34 -4.57
C GLU A 100 4.29 14.31 -4.25
N GLY A 101 3.29 13.86 -3.53
CA GLY A 101 2.17 14.72 -3.12
C GLY A 101 2.61 15.85 -2.22
N LEU A 102 3.50 15.57 -1.28
CA LEU A 102 4.03 16.61 -0.39
C LEU A 102 4.83 17.64 -1.16
N VAL A 103 5.65 17.19 -2.10
CA VAL A 103 6.44 18.11 -2.91
C VAL A 103 5.53 18.95 -3.82
N ASP A 104 4.51 18.32 -4.41
CA ASP A 104 3.56 19.06 -5.26
C ASP A 104 2.80 20.10 -4.47
N GLN A 105 2.41 19.79 -3.25
CA GLN A 105 1.61 20.70 -2.43
C GLN A 105 2.44 21.79 -1.77
N TYR A 106 3.61 21.45 -1.26
CA TYR A 106 4.40 22.36 -0.43
C TYR A 106 5.71 22.81 -1.09
N GLY A 107 6.09 22.24 -2.25
CA GLY A 107 7.25 22.69 -3.01
C GLY A 107 8.55 22.57 -2.23
N GLU A 108 9.35 23.63 -2.28
CA GLU A 108 10.67 23.59 -1.66
C GLU A 108 10.65 23.47 -0.15
N VAL A 109 9.54 23.85 0.49
CA VAL A 109 9.41 23.66 1.93
C VAL A 109 9.48 22.18 2.28
N ALA A 110 8.79 21.35 1.50
CA ALA A 110 8.86 19.88 1.72
C ALA A 110 10.27 19.36 1.50
N LEU A 111 10.92 19.82 0.41
CA LEU A 111 12.28 19.38 0.10
C LEU A 111 13.27 19.79 1.19
N SER A 112 13.08 21.00 1.74
CA SER A 112 13.91 21.48 2.84
C SER A 112 13.82 20.56 4.07
N HIS A 113 12.60 20.13 4.42
CA HIS A 113 12.42 19.24 5.56
C HIS A 113 12.99 17.85 5.30
N PHE A 114 12.88 17.35 4.08
CA PHE A 114 13.54 16.08 3.73
C PHE A 114 15.06 16.21 3.85
N ALA A 115 15.62 17.32 3.40
CA ALA A 115 17.06 17.58 3.53
C ALA A 115 17.49 17.60 4.99
N GLU A 116 16.69 18.22 5.88
CA GLU A 116 16.97 18.22 7.31
C GLU A 116 17.00 16.79 7.87
N GLN A 117 16.04 15.96 7.48
CA GLN A 117 16.00 14.59 7.93
C GLN A 117 17.22 13.81 7.46
N MET A 118 17.61 14.01 6.19
CA MET A 118 18.79 13.36 5.64
C MET A 118 20.06 13.79 6.36
N ALA A 119 20.16 15.07 6.72
CA ALA A 119 21.34 15.60 7.40
C ALA A 119 21.53 15.00 8.80
N ARG A 120 20.46 14.52 9.42
CA ARG A 120 20.53 13.88 10.76
C ARG A 120 21.03 12.45 10.72
N LEU A 121 21.08 11.85 9.55
CA LEU A 121 21.53 10.48 9.40
C LEU A 121 23.06 10.44 9.44
N ASP A 122 23.61 9.31 9.92
CA ASP A 122 25.04 9.13 9.82
C ASP A 122 25.43 9.03 8.33
N PRO A 123 26.69 9.36 8.00
CA PRO A 123 27.10 9.41 6.58
C PRO A 123 26.93 8.09 5.82
N ALA A 124 27.15 6.96 6.49
CA ALA A 124 27.04 5.67 5.82
C ALA A 124 25.60 5.39 5.41
N ARG A 125 24.67 5.66 6.32
CA ARG A 125 23.25 5.45 6.05
C ARG A 125 22.74 6.41 4.97
N ARG A 126 23.17 7.67 5.03
CA ARG A 126 22.79 8.65 4.03
C ARG A 126 23.26 8.23 2.64
N ARG A 127 24.49 7.76 2.51
CA ARG A 127 25.02 7.27 1.24
C ARG A 127 24.23 6.07 0.73
N ALA A 128 23.84 5.17 1.65
CA ALA A 128 23.07 3.99 1.26
C ALA A 128 21.72 4.41 0.67
N LEU A 129 21.04 5.36 1.30
CA LEU A 129 19.77 5.86 0.81
C LEU A 129 19.89 6.59 -0.52
N GLU A 130 20.95 7.36 -0.69
CA GLU A 130 21.21 8.03 -1.95
C GLU A 130 21.46 7.05 -3.09
N ARG A 131 22.12 5.93 -2.79
CA ARG A 131 22.30 4.88 -3.80
C ARG A 131 20.97 4.26 -4.20
N LEU A 132 20.09 4.01 -3.24
CA LEU A 132 18.76 3.49 -3.53
C LEU A 132 17.97 4.46 -4.41
N ALA A 133 18.05 5.74 -4.13
CA ALA A 133 17.34 6.74 -4.91
C ALA A 133 17.82 6.75 -6.37
N ARG A 134 19.11 6.55 -6.59
CA ARG A 134 19.66 6.52 -7.96
C ARG A 134 19.23 5.29 -8.76
N LYS A 135 18.85 4.21 -8.08
CA LYS A 135 18.37 2.99 -8.74
C LYS A 135 16.89 3.01 -9.08
N SER A 136 16.16 3.94 -8.51
CA SER A 136 14.71 4.01 -8.72
C SER A 136 14.34 4.57 -10.09
#